data_919140c5b31977890e8eb41670e754f1
#
_entry.id   919140c5b31977890e8eb41670e754f1
#
_cell.length_a   1.000
_cell.length_b   1.000
_cell.length_c   1.000
_cell.angle_alpha   90.00
_cell.angle_beta   90.00
_cell.angle_gamma   90.00
#
_symmetry.space_group_name_H-M   'P 1'
#
loop_
_entity.id
_entity.type
_entity.pdbx_description
1 polymer ?
#
loop_
_entity_poly.entity_id
_entity_poly.type
_entity_poly.pdbx_seq_one_letter_code
_entity_poly.pdbx_strand_id
1 'polypeptide(L)'
;GTAPDWESVTNAVANSVVAITVKTAEGTEMGSGVIYDASGHIITNHHVVGTASQIQVTLADGRIYDAELTGTDPATDLAVVQIVNAPDDLTVAQIGDSNQVVTGQDVMAIGNPLGLSSTVTTGIVSAINRPVVTEQKDQPDQSQGGSPGGSSTPGLGGVLQPSQSSTKTCTNAIQIDAAVNPGNSGGPLFDETGKLIGITSSIATLGSSSSGSSASGSIGIGFAIPGNLAVKVADQLIKTGTATHAFLGVALDNGSEKADGETRAGAKVTTVEPDSPAAKAGIEVGDVITAIDGKTTNQPA
;
A
#
# COMPACT_ATOMS: atom_id res chain seq x y z
N GLY A 1 -6.03 -29.04 -13.35
CA GLY A 1 -7.04 -28.07 -12.93
C GLY A 1 -7.66 -27.40 -14.15
N THR A 2 -8.92 -27.15 -14.12
CA THR A 2 -9.62 -26.33 -15.11
C THR A 2 -9.24 -24.87 -14.87
N ALA A 3 -9.05 -24.09 -15.94
CA ALA A 3 -8.82 -22.66 -15.85
C ALA A 3 -10.01 -21.97 -15.14
N PRO A 4 -9.78 -20.90 -14.34
CA PRO A 4 -10.85 -20.17 -13.69
C PRO A 4 -11.83 -19.57 -14.70
N ASP A 5 -13.11 -19.56 -14.37
CA ASP A 5 -14.14 -18.86 -15.14
C ASP A 5 -14.16 -17.38 -14.74
N TRP A 6 -13.22 -16.62 -15.30
CA TRP A 6 -13.06 -15.22 -14.98
C TRP A 6 -14.25 -14.34 -15.41
N GLU A 7 -15.01 -14.74 -16.40
CA GLU A 7 -16.24 -14.03 -16.78
C GLU A 7 -17.26 -14.08 -15.65
N SER A 8 -17.53 -15.27 -15.11
CA SER A 8 -18.43 -15.45 -13.97
C SER A 8 -17.94 -14.73 -12.73
N VAL A 9 -16.64 -14.79 -12.43
CA VAL A 9 -16.04 -14.10 -11.28
C VAL A 9 -16.18 -12.58 -11.44
N THR A 10 -15.85 -12.03 -12.60
CA THR A 10 -15.99 -10.60 -12.90
C THR A 10 -17.43 -10.15 -12.70
N ASN A 11 -18.41 -10.86 -13.24
CA ASN A 11 -19.83 -10.54 -13.09
C ASN A 11 -20.27 -10.53 -11.63
N ALA A 12 -19.71 -11.41 -10.81
CA ALA A 12 -20.04 -11.48 -9.38
C ALA A 12 -19.47 -10.36 -8.54
N VAL A 13 -18.27 -9.82 -8.90
CA VAL A 13 -17.52 -8.91 -8.04
C VAL A 13 -17.41 -7.48 -8.56
N ALA A 14 -17.67 -7.23 -9.85
CA ALA A 14 -17.45 -5.92 -10.48
C ALA A 14 -18.20 -4.78 -9.78
N ASN A 15 -19.40 -5.03 -9.24
CA ASN A 15 -20.19 -4.02 -8.55
C ASN A 15 -19.63 -3.63 -7.17
N SER A 16 -18.65 -4.37 -6.65
CA SER A 16 -17.92 -3.99 -5.43
C SER A 16 -16.74 -3.05 -5.70
N VAL A 17 -16.39 -2.82 -6.96
CA VAL A 17 -15.26 -1.99 -7.39
C VAL A 17 -15.76 -0.61 -7.79
N VAL A 18 -15.10 0.43 -7.28
CA VAL A 18 -15.49 1.81 -7.53
C VAL A 18 -14.36 2.62 -8.14
N ALA A 19 -14.72 3.67 -8.87
CA ALA A 19 -13.81 4.73 -9.25
C ALA A 19 -13.71 5.76 -8.12
N ILE A 20 -12.50 6.27 -7.89
CA ILE A 20 -12.25 7.36 -6.97
C ILE A 20 -11.66 8.51 -7.77
N THR A 21 -12.35 9.65 -7.73
CA THR A 21 -11.88 10.89 -8.33
C THR A 21 -11.58 11.89 -7.23
N VAL A 22 -10.37 12.42 -7.22
CA VAL A 22 -9.94 13.37 -6.19
C VAL A 22 -9.54 14.68 -6.83
N LYS A 23 -9.91 15.78 -6.19
CA LYS A 23 -9.39 17.11 -6.51
C LYS A 23 -8.24 17.42 -5.56
N THR A 24 -7.14 17.86 -6.12
CA THR A 24 -5.96 18.33 -5.40
C THR A 24 -5.64 19.76 -5.79
N ALA A 25 -4.66 20.38 -5.13
CA ALA A 25 -4.18 21.71 -5.52
C ALA A 25 -3.58 21.74 -6.94
N GLU A 26 -3.13 20.59 -7.44
CA GLU A 26 -2.46 20.45 -8.75
C GLU A 26 -3.40 20.01 -9.88
N GLY A 27 -4.63 19.59 -9.54
CA GLY A 27 -5.60 19.13 -10.54
C GLY A 27 -6.49 18.01 -10.07
N THR A 28 -6.90 17.17 -11.00
CA THR A 28 -7.76 16.01 -10.73
C THR A 28 -6.97 14.73 -10.94
N GLU A 29 -7.03 13.83 -9.96
CA GLU A 29 -6.44 12.50 -10.01
C GLU A 29 -7.50 11.43 -9.89
N MET A 30 -7.21 10.23 -10.38
CA MET A 30 -8.14 9.10 -10.39
C MET A 30 -7.44 7.83 -9.91
N GLY A 31 -8.21 7.02 -9.22
CA GLY A 31 -7.82 5.69 -8.79
C GLY A 31 -9.04 4.79 -8.64
N SER A 32 -8.84 3.68 -8.01
CA SER A 32 -9.89 2.69 -7.75
C SER A 32 -10.00 2.39 -6.26
N GLY A 33 -11.08 1.75 -5.88
CA GLY A 33 -11.33 1.28 -4.52
C GLY A 33 -12.28 0.10 -4.51
N VAL A 34 -12.46 -0.47 -3.33
CA VAL A 34 -13.37 -1.61 -3.12
C VAL A 34 -14.32 -1.32 -1.95
N ILE A 35 -15.60 -1.60 -2.14
CA ILE A 35 -16.63 -1.42 -1.11
C ILE A 35 -16.41 -2.49 -0.02
N TYR A 36 -16.12 -2.00 1.18
CA TYR A 36 -15.75 -2.83 2.33
C TYR A 36 -16.95 -3.20 3.21
N ASP A 37 -17.89 -2.30 3.39
CA ASP A 37 -19.10 -2.55 4.18
C ASP A 37 -20.34 -1.83 3.61
N ALA A 38 -21.50 -2.19 4.16
CA ALA A 38 -22.78 -1.62 3.75
C ALA A 38 -22.98 -0.15 4.17
N SER A 39 -22.15 0.37 5.07
CA SER A 39 -22.14 1.78 5.47
C SER A 39 -21.45 2.68 4.45
N GLY A 40 -20.89 2.11 3.40
CA GLY A 40 -20.22 2.83 2.32
C GLY A 40 -18.74 3.13 2.58
N HIS A 41 -18.11 2.41 3.49
CA HIS A 41 -16.66 2.46 3.63
C HIS A 41 -15.99 1.77 2.45
N ILE A 42 -14.96 2.42 1.91
CA ILE A 42 -14.21 1.98 0.74
C ILE A 42 -12.74 1.95 1.10
N ILE A 43 -12.08 0.82 0.84
CA ILE A 43 -10.63 0.69 0.96
C ILE A 43 -9.98 1.13 -0.35
N THR A 44 -8.95 1.93 -0.25
CA THR A 44 -8.10 2.40 -1.35
C THR A 44 -6.67 2.61 -0.87
N ASN A 45 -5.81 3.17 -1.71
CA ASN A 45 -4.46 3.55 -1.31
C ASN A 45 -4.40 4.96 -0.73
N HIS A 46 -3.49 5.16 0.21
CA HIS A 46 -3.18 6.48 0.75
C HIS A 46 -2.75 7.46 -0.35
N HIS A 47 -1.87 7.04 -1.27
CA HIS A 47 -1.38 7.91 -2.33
C HIS A 47 -2.48 8.39 -3.30
N VAL A 48 -3.62 7.69 -3.37
CA VAL A 48 -4.78 8.12 -4.18
C VAL A 48 -5.52 9.29 -3.52
N VAL A 49 -5.69 9.28 -2.20
CA VAL A 49 -6.58 10.21 -1.49
C VAL A 49 -5.88 11.13 -0.49
N GLY A 50 -4.61 10.90 -0.17
CA GLY A 50 -3.90 11.57 0.93
C GLY A 50 -3.80 13.08 0.82
N THR A 51 -3.81 13.63 -0.39
CA THR A 51 -3.73 15.09 -0.66
C THR A 51 -5.03 15.67 -1.20
N ALA A 52 -6.12 14.91 -1.14
CA ALA A 52 -7.41 15.30 -1.71
C ALA A 52 -8.06 16.45 -0.92
N SER A 53 -8.50 17.49 -1.63
CA SER A 53 -9.40 18.51 -1.09
C SER A 53 -10.88 18.14 -1.25
N GLN A 54 -11.19 17.30 -2.23
CA GLN A 54 -12.52 16.76 -2.49
C GLN A 54 -12.41 15.36 -3.05
N ILE A 55 -13.27 14.44 -2.59
CA ILE A 55 -13.31 13.05 -3.02
C ILE A 55 -14.70 12.73 -3.56
N GLN A 56 -14.76 12.12 -4.73
CA GLN A 56 -15.97 11.56 -5.32
C GLN A 56 -15.77 10.08 -5.61
N VAL A 57 -16.81 9.31 -5.38
CA VAL A 57 -16.87 7.87 -5.65
C VAL A 57 -17.91 7.62 -6.72
N THR A 58 -17.53 6.92 -7.79
CA THR A 58 -18.44 6.47 -8.84
C THR A 58 -18.61 4.96 -8.74
N LEU A 59 -19.84 4.52 -8.56
CA LEU A 59 -20.19 3.10 -8.52
C LEU A 59 -20.11 2.48 -9.94
N ALA A 60 -20.07 1.16 -10.01
CA ALA A 60 -20.00 0.44 -11.27
C ALA A 60 -21.18 0.71 -12.22
N ASP A 61 -22.34 1.09 -11.69
CA ASP A 61 -23.52 1.49 -12.47
C ASP A 61 -23.54 2.97 -12.88
N GLY A 62 -22.50 3.73 -12.54
CA GLY A 62 -22.34 5.13 -12.93
C GLY A 62 -22.87 6.15 -11.92
N ARG A 63 -23.51 5.73 -10.82
CA ARG A 63 -23.93 6.66 -9.76
C ARG A 63 -22.73 7.30 -9.08
N ILE A 64 -22.77 8.61 -8.88
CA ILE A 64 -21.69 9.41 -8.30
C ILE A 64 -22.10 9.92 -6.92
N TYR A 65 -21.24 9.75 -5.94
CA TYR A 65 -21.42 10.20 -4.58
C TYR A 65 -20.22 11.02 -4.12
N ASP A 66 -20.48 12.02 -3.28
CA ASP A 66 -19.42 12.63 -2.48
C ASP A 66 -18.94 11.63 -1.43
N ALA A 67 -17.67 11.69 -1.10
CA ALA A 67 -17.09 10.87 -0.05
C ALA A 67 -16.16 11.69 0.84
N GLU A 68 -16.00 11.24 2.07
CA GLU A 68 -15.14 11.84 3.07
C GLU A 68 -14.02 10.88 3.46
N LEU A 69 -12.86 11.43 3.78
CA LEU A 69 -11.75 10.65 4.26
C LEU A 69 -12.03 10.18 5.69
N THR A 70 -12.13 8.87 5.91
CA THR A 70 -12.27 8.28 7.24
C THR A 70 -10.94 8.21 7.95
N GLY A 71 -9.88 7.86 7.25
CA GLY A 71 -8.52 7.83 7.77
C GLY A 71 -7.54 7.32 6.75
N THR A 72 -6.26 7.57 7.01
CA THR A 72 -5.15 7.07 6.17
C THR A 72 -4.07 6.43 7.01
N ASP A 73 -3.35 5.51 6.40
CA ASP A 73 -2.15 4.89 6.94
C ASP A 73 -1.02 4.95 5.91
N PRO A 74 -0.19 6.00 5.95
CA PRO A 74 0.93 6.13 5.04
C PRO A 74 1.92 4.95 5.10
N ALA A 75 2.09 4.34 6.28
CA ALA A 75 3.03 3.24 6.49
C ALA A 75 2.69 1.99 5.65
N THR A 76 1.43 1.77 5.33
CA THR A 76 0.97 0.65 4.50
C THR A 76 0.42 1.08 3.14
N ASP A 77 0.40 2.37 2.85
CA ASP A 77 -0.25 2.96 1.66
C ASP A 77 -1.74 2.59 1.55
N LEU A 78 -2.43 2.55 2.68
CA LEU A 78 -3.87 2.27 2.76
C LEU A 78 -4.64 3.48 3.24
N ALA A 79 -5.89 3.58 2.80
CA ALA A 79 -6.84 4.58 3.24
C ALA A 79 -8.26 4.02 3.23
N VAL A 80 -9.12 4.64 4.00
CA VAL A 80 -10.57 4.40 3.97
C VAL A 80 -11.28 5.72 3.72
N VAL A 81 -12.18 5.73 2.76
CA VAL A 81 -13.14 6.81 2.53
C VAL A 81 -14.55 6.31 2.76
N GLN A 82 -15.47 7.19 3.08
CA GLN A 82 -16.87 6.82 3.29
C GLN A 82 -17.77 7.66 2.37
N ILE A 83 -18.68 6.99 1.67
CA ILE A 83 -19.71 7.63 0.86
C ILE A 83 -20.64 8.42 1.78
N VAL A 84 -20.87 9.67 1.43
CA VAL A 84 -21.86 10.52 2.10
C VAL A 84 -23.27 10.10 1.67
N ASN A 85 -24.14 9.84 2.63
CA ASN A 85 -25.48 9.32 2.38
C ASN A 85 -25.47 8.08 1.49
N ALA A 86 -24.71 7.07 1.91
CA ALA A 86 -24.56 5.83 1.16
C ALA A 86 -25.92 5.17 0.88
N PRO A 87 -26.14 4.68 -0.36
CA PRO A 87 -27.35 3.91 -0.67
C PRO A 87 -27.34 2.57 0.07
N ASP A 88 -28.50 1.94 0.19
CA ASP A 88 -28.68 0.67 0.89
C ASP A 88 -28.47 -0.58 0.01
N ASP A 89 -28.20 -0.38 -1.29
CA ASP A 89 -28.03 -1.41 -2.29
C ASP A 89 -26.57 -1.64 -2.71
N LEU A 90 -25.61 -1.26 -1.88
CA LEU A 90 -24.19 -1.46 -2.18
C LEU A 90 -23.80 -2.95 -2.24
N THR A 91 -22.97 -3.30 -3.21
CA THR A 91 -22.35 -4.62 -3.28
C THR A 91 -21.06 -4.62 -2.48
N VAL A 92 -21.05 -5.33 -1.37
CA VAL A 92 -19.88 -5.44 -0.48
C VAL A 92 -18.97 -6.57 -0.95
N ALA A 93 -17.66 -6.33 -0.98
CA ALA A 93 -16.70 -7.36 -1.32
C ALA A 93 -16.67 -8.47 -0.27
N GLN A 94 -16.51 -9.70 -0.74
CA GLN A 94 -16.27 -10.85 0.14
C GLN A 94 -14.77 -10.91 0.44
N ILE A 95 -14.42 -11.04 1.72
CA ILE A 95 -13.03 -11.06 2.17
C ILE A 95 -12.52 -12.50 2.20
N GLY A 96 -11.38 -12.71 1.54
CA GLY A 96 -10.63 -13.97 1.63
C GLY A 96 -9.57 -13.94 2.71
N ASP A 97 -8.82 -15.04 2.82
CA ASP A 97 -7.67 -15.13 3.73
C ASP A 97 -6.36 -15.07 2.95
N SER A 98 -5.68 -13.92 2.99
CA SER A 98 -4.42 -13.74 2.27
C SER A 98 -3.26 -14.56 2.83
N ASN A 99 -3.38 -15.13 4.03
CA ASN A 99 -2.39 -16.08 4.56
C ASN A 99 -2.42 -17.45 3.83
N GLN A 100 -3.50 -17.75 3.11
CA GLN A 100 -3.63 -18.97 2.31
C GLN A 100 -3.16 -18.80 0.87
N VAL A 101 -2.78 -17.58 0.47
CA VAL A 101 -2.28 -17.30 -0.88
C VAL A 101 -0.95 -18.00 -1.11
N VAL A 102 -0.82 -18.66 -2.25
CA VAL A 102 0.38 -19.40 -2.63
C VAL A 102 0.88 -18.95 -4.01
N THR A 103 2.18 -19.09 -4.22
CA THR A 103 2.81 -18.85 -5.53
C THR A 103 2.22 -19.79 -6.59
N GLY A 104 1.89 -19.25 -7.76
CA GLY A 104 1.24 -19.97 -8.85
C GLY A 104 -0.28 -19.93 -8.82
N GLN A 105 -0.89 -19.38 -7.76
CA GLN A 105 -2.34 -19.22 -7.67
C GLN A 105 -2.84 -18.20 -8.69
N ASP A 106 -3.95 -18.52 -9.36
CA ASP A 106 -4.63 -17.60 -10.26
C ASP A 106 -5.25 -16.42 -9.52
N VAL A 107 -5.12 -15.23 -10.08
CA VAL A 107 -5.63 -13.98 -9.50
C VAL A 107 -6.17 -13.04 -10.58
N MET A 108 -7.04 -12.13 -10.16
CA MET A 108 -7.63 -11.10 -10.99
C MET A 108 -7.59 -9.75 -10.28
N ALA A 109 -7.01 -8.75 -10.94
CA ALA A 109 -7.05 -7.37 -10.49
C ALA A 109 -8.14 -6.62 -11.27
N ILE A 110 -8.96 -5.86 -10.55
CA ILE A 110 -9.99 -5.00 -11.15
C ILE A 110 -9.76 -3.57 -10.72
N GLY A 111 -9.77 -2.67 -11.71
CA GLY A 111 -9.83 -1.24 -11.49
C GLY A 111 -11.03 -0.64 -12.23
N ASN A 112 -11.48 0.51 -11.79
CA ASN A 112 -12.53 1.27 -12.46
C ASN A 112 -12.14 2.76 -12.53
N PRO A 113 -11.05 3.08 -13.23
CA PRO A 113 -10.48 4.43 -13.16
C PRO A 113 -11.40 5.52 -13.71
N LEU A 114 -12.32 5.18 -14.60
CA LEU A 114 -13.19 6.13 -15.28
C LEU A 114 -14.67 6.06 -14.81
N GLY A 115 -15.01 5.10 -13.96
CA GLY A 115 -16.38 4.92 -13.48
C GLY A 115 -17.37 4.37 -14.51
N LEU A 116 -16.95 4.14 -15.73
CA LEU A 116 -17.82 3.75 -16.85
C LEU A 116 -17.58 2.31 -17.31
N SER A 117 -16.41 1.78 -17.07
CA SER A 117 -16.05 0.40 -17.42
C SER A 117 -14.90 -0.09 -16.55
N SER A 118 -15.11 -1.25 -15.94
CA SER A 118 -14.04 -1.90 -15.18
C SER A 118 -12.94 -2.40 -16.10
N THR A 119 -11.70 -2.17 -15.72
CA THR A 119 -10.53 -2.78 -16.34
C THR A 119 -10.15 -4.02 -15.55
N VAL A 120 -10.12 -5.16 -16.22
CA VAL A 120 -9.80 -6.46 -15.62
C VAL A 120 -8.48 -6.96 -16.17
N THR A 121 -7.57 -7.33 -15.29
CA THR A 121 -6.34 -8.02 -15.64
C THR A 121 -6.23 -9.31 -14.83
N THR A 122 -5.78 -10.38 -15.45
CA THR A 122 -5.60 -11.67 -14.80
C THR A 122 -4.15 -12.11 -14.87
N GLY A 123 -3.75 -12.93 -13.95
CA GLY A 123 -2.41 -13.47 -13.87
C GLY A 123 -2.29 -14.48 -12.73
N ILE A 124 -1.07 -14.68 -12.28
CA ILE A 124 -0.76 -15.55 -11.16
C ILE A 124 0.00 -14.79 -10.07
N VAL A 125 -0.02 -15.35 -8.88
CA VAL A 125 0.89 -14.93 -7.81
C VAL A 125 2.30 -15.39 -8.17
N SER A 126 3.20 -14.44 -8.40
CA SER A 126 4.61 -14.72 -8.74
C SER A 126 5.47 -14.97 -7.51
N ALA A 127 5.16 -14.29 -6.40
CA ALA A 127 5.82 -14.44 -5.10
C ALA A 127 4.94 -13.91 -3.98
N ILE A 128 5.21 -14.37 -2.77
CA ILE A 128 4.59 -13.90 -1.53
C ILE A 128 5.65 -13.32 -0.60
N ASN A 129 5.23 -12.54 0.39
CA ASN A 129 6.12 -11.90 1.37
C ASN A 129 7.28 -11.13 0.71
N ARG A 130 6.97 -10.41 -0.37
CA ARG A 130 7.95 -9.55 -1.05
C ARG A 130 8.05 -8.21 -0.37
N PRO A 131 9.20 -7.85 0.20
CA PRO A 131 9.41 -6.50 0.70
C PRO A 131 9.37 -5.52 -0.47
N VAL A 132 8.44 -4.60 -0.42
CA VAL A 132 8.31 -3.51 -1.39
C VAL A 132 8.45 -2.17 -0.69
N VAL A 133 9.00 -1.22 -1.40
CA VAL A 133 9.18 0.16 -0.93
C VAL A 133 8.21 1.05 -1.66
N THR A 134 7.48 1.86 -0.94
CA THR A 134 6.71 2.96 -1.48
C THR A 134 7.39 4.27 -1.12
N GLU A 135 7.71 5.08 -2.11
CA GLU A 135 8.24 6.43 -1.90
C GLU A 135 7.08 7.42 -1.93
N GLN A 136 6.82 8.05 -0.80
CA GLN A 136 5.86 9.13 -0.70
C GLN A 136 6.62 10.46 -0.71
N LYS A 137 6.20 11.37 -1.57
CA LYS A 137 6.69 12.75 -1.53
C LYS A 137 5.92 13.46 -0.43
N ASP A 138 6.59 13.72 0.70
CA ASP A 138 6.03 14.58 1.72
C ASP A 138 5.89 16.00 1.15
N GLN A 139 4.68 16.54 1.20
CA GLN A 139 4.48 17.97 0.96
C GLN A 139 5.16 18.74 2.09
N PRO A 140 5.88 19.84 1.79
CA PRO A 140 6.46 20.66 2.85
C PRO A 140 5.35 21.24 3.73
N ASP A 141 5.48 20.97 5.01
CA ASP A 141 4.63 21.50 6.07
C ASP A 141 4.66 23.04 6.01
N GLN A 142 3.57 23.67 5.56
CA GLN A 142 3.43 25.12 5.55
C GLN A 142 3.04 25.64 6.95
N SER A 143 3.87 25.37 7.94
CA SER A 143 3.82 26.04 9.21
C SER A 143 5.08 26.89 9.41
N GLN A 144 5.14 28.03 8.71
CA GLN A 144 6.02 29.11 9.13
C GLN A 144 5.24 30.42 9.25
N GLY A 145 4.86 30.69 10.49
CA GLY A 145 4.60 32.03 10.94
C GLY A 145 5.87 32.89 10.81
N GLY A 146 5.77 33.96 10.06
CA GLY A 146 6.89 34.83 9.80
C GLY A 146 7.38 35.60 11.02
N SER A 147 8.66 35.94 11.00
CA SER A 147 9.21 37.12 11.64
C SER A 147 10.19 37.79 10.68
N PRO A 148 10.04 39.07 10.41
CA PRO A 148 10.98 39.82 9.59
C PRO A 148 12.06 40.45 10.48
N GLY A 149 13.31 40.29 10.13
CA GLY A 149 14.37 41.13 10.69
C GLY A 149 15.78 40.58 10.60
N GLY A 150 16.60 41.13 9.75
CA GLY A 150 17.99 41.31 10.10
C GLY A 150 19.08 40.82 9.15
N SER A 151 19.53 41.70 8.29
CA SER A 151 20.95 41.98 7.96
C SER A 151 21.76 40.94 7.15
N SER A 152 22.16 41.46 6.01
CA SER A 152 23.13 40.94 5.03
C SER A 152 24.56 40.81 5.57
N THR A 153 25.20 39.68 5.32
CA THR A 153 26.64 39.56 5.12
C THR A 153 26.96 38.51 4.04
N PRO A 154 27.81 38.80 3.04
CA PRO A 154 28.19 37.85 2.03
C PRO A 154 29.41 37.04 2.51
N GLY A 155 29.22 35.75 2.68
CA GLY A 155 30.30 34.83 3.03
C GLY A 155 30.02 33.46 2.48
N LEU A 156 30.96 32.94 1.70
CA LEU A 156 31.05 31.57 1.16
C LEU A 156 30.44 30.52 2.08
N GLY A 157 29.45 29.85 1.62
CA GLY A 157 28.91 28.67 2.33
C GLY A 157 28.13 27.83 1.37
N GLY A 158 28.54 26.58 1.21
CA GLY A 158 27.87 25.60 0.37
C GLY A 158 26.38 25.57 0.61
N VAL A 159 25.64 25.54 -0.46
CA VAL A 159 24.20 25.33 -0.47
C VAL A 159 23.91 23.95 0.13
N LEU A 160 23.61 23.93 1.42
CA LEU A 160 22.90 22.80 2.01
C LEU A 160 21.48 22.84 1.44
N GLN A 161 21.26 22.15 0.35
CA GLN A 161 19.89 21.82 -0.06
C GLN A 161 19.27 21.05 1.11
N PRO A 162 18.09 21.47 1.60
CA PRO A 162 17.35 20.61 2.51
C PRO A 162 17.05 19.31 1.74
N SER A 163 17.62 18.22 2.22
CA SER A 163 17.27 16.89 1.76
C SER A 163 15.76 16.75 1.95
N GLN A 164 15.02 16.66 0.87
CA GLN A 164 13.64 16.23 0.95
C GLN A 164 13.67 14.82 1.52
N SER A 165 13.28 14.67 2.77
CA SER A 165 13.11 13.37 3.40
C SER A 165 11.88 12.72 2.77
N SER A 166 12.09 11.92 1.73
CA SER A 166 11.06 11.00 1.28
C SER A 166 10.94 9.90 2.32
N THR A 167 9.79 9.78 2.94
CA THR A 167 9.52 8.67 3.84
C THR A 167 9.40 7.39 3.01
N LYS A 168 10.37 6.51 3.14
CA LYS A 168 10.32 5.18 2.52
C LYS A 168 9.64 4.24 3.49
N THR A 169 8.53 3.65 3.05
CA THR A 169 7.84 2.62 3.82
C THR A 169 8.03 1.26 3.17
N CYS A 170 8.32 0.26 3.99
CA CYS A 170 8.45 -1.12 3.55
C CYS A 170 7.22 -1.92 3.98
N THR A 171 6.66 -2.67 3.05
CA THR A 171 5.52 -3.58 3.30
C THR A 171 5.78 -4.92 2.62
N ASN A 172 5.43 -6.02 3.27
CA ASN A 172 5.45 -7.32 2.63
C ASN A 172 4.25 -7.44 1.69
N ALA A 173 4.51 -7.52 0.40
CA ALA A 173 3.50 -7.55 -0.63
C ALA A 173 3.35 -8.92 -1.30
N ILE A 174 2.20 -9.11 -1.93
CA ILE A 174 1.96 -10.18 -2.90
C ILE A 174 2.43 -9.66 -4.26
N GLN A 175 3.37 -10.37 -4.88
CA GLN A 175 3.81 -10.07 -6.24
C GLN A 175 2.97 -10.87 -7.24
N ILE A 176 2.50 -10.18 -8.27
CA ILE A 176 1.67 -10.76 -9.34
C ILE A 176 2.22 -10.39 -10.71
N ASP A 177 1.89 -11.15 -11.74
CA ASP A 177 2.20 -10.82 -13.14
C ASP A 177 1.02 -10.14 -13.87
N ALA A 178 -0.14 -10.03 -13.22
CA ALA A 178 -1.25 -9.22 -13.72
C ALA A 178 -0.83 -7.75 -13.80
N ALA A 179 -1.23 -7.06 -14.88
CA ALA A 179 -0.88 -5.66 -15.07
C ALA A 179 -1.56 -4.76 -14.04
N VAL A 180 -0.76 -3.96 -13.34
CA VAL A 180 -1.21 -2.93 -12.40
C VAL A 180 -0.76 -1.56 -12.90
N ASN A 181 -1.71 -0.74 -13.30
CA ASN A 181 -1.47 0.62 -13.81
C ASN A 181 -2.01 1.65 -12.80
N PRO A 182 -1.60 2.93 -12.88
CA PRO A 182 -2.03 3.96 -11.94
C PRO A 182 -3.56 4.03 -11.72
N GLY A 183 -4.36 3.84 -12.75
CA GLY A 183 -5.83 3.84 -12.65
C GLY A 183 -6.41 2.66 -11.86
N ASN A 184 -5.69 1.54 -11.76
CA ASN A 184 -6.10 0.37 -10.97
C ASN A 184 -5.66 0.47 -9.51
N SER A 185 -4.79 1.42 -9.19
CA SER A 185 -4.25 1.60 -7.84
C SER A 185 -5.37 1.81 -6.82
N GLY A 186 -5.32 1.07 -5.74
CA GLY A 186 -6.37 1.03 -4.71
C GLY A 186 -7.50 0.05 -5.00
N GLY A 187 -7.54 -0.54 -6.18
CA GLY A 187 -8.50 -1.57 -6.54
C GLY A 187 -8.20 -2.94 -5.92
N PRO A 188 -9.21 -3.84 -5.93
CA PRO A 188 -9.07 -5.15 -5.33
C PRO A 188 -8.27 -6.13 -6.20
N LEU A 189 -7.58 -7.04 -5.53
CA LEU A 189 -7.09 -8.30 -6.08
C LEU A 189 -7.99 -9.42 -5.57
N PHE A 190 -8.57 -10.18 -6.49
CA PHE A 190 -9.46 -11.30 -6.18
C PHE A 190 -8.79 -12.64 -6.49
N ASP A 191 -9.16 -13.67 -5.71
CA ASP A 191 -8.89 -15.04 -6.06
C ASP A 191 -9.92 -15.59 -7.07
N GLU A 192 -9.75 -16.83 -7.50
CA GLU A 192 -10.62 -17.50 -8.46
C GLU A 192 -12.07 -17.73 -7.97
N THR A 193 -12.31 -17.57 -6.67
CA THR A 193 -13.64 -17.65 -6.05
C THR A 193 -14.31 -16.29 -5.86
N GLY A 194 -13.64 -15.20 -6.27
CA GLY A 194 -14.14 -13.84 -6.12
C GLY A 194 -13.95 -13.24 -4.73
N LYS A 195 -13.05 -13.79 -3.91
CA LYS A 195 -12.73 -13.25 -2.60
C LYS A 195 -11.55 -12.27 -2.68
N LEU A 196 -11.66 -11.18 -1.95
CA LEU A 196 -10.62 -10.17 -1.84
C LEU A 196 -9.41 -10.72 -1.08
N ILE A 197 -8.26 -10.73 -1.72
CA ILE A 197 -6.99 -11.20 -1.13
C ILE A 197 -5.91 -10.13 -1.12
N GLY A 198 -6.14 -8.98 -1.74
CA GLY A 198 -5.18 -7.87 -1.76
C GLY A 198 -5.76 -6.58 -2.29
N ILE A 199 -5.01 -5.51 -2.08
CA ILE A 199 -5.26 -4.17 -2.64
C ILE A 199 -4.07 -3.82 -3.52
N THR A 200 -4.30 -3.58 -4.79
CA THR A 200 -3.22 -3.27 -5.74
C THR A 200 -2.63 -1.90 -5.50
N SER A 201 -1.33 -1.77 -5.72
CA SER A 201 -0.60 -0.50 -5.62
C SER A 201 0.35 -0.36 -6.80
N SER A 202 0.18 0.71 -7.57
CA SER A 202 1.02 1.01 -8.74
C SER A 202 2.35 1.68 -8.39
N ILE A 203 2.51 2.15 -7.16
CA ILE A 203 3.74 2.83 -6.70
C ILE A 203 4.69 1.91 -5.93
N ALA A 204 4.25 0.70 -5.58
CA ALA A 204 5.09 -0.25 -4.88
C ALA A 204 6.15 -0.82 -5.82
N THR A 205 7.41 -0.80 -5.39
CA THR A 205 8.56 -1.29 -6.15
C THR A 205 9.46 -2.16 -5.29
N LEU A 206 10.21 -3.07 -5.92
CA LEU A 206 11.28 -3.80 -5.23
C LEU A 206 12.37 -2.82 -4.81
N GLY A 207 12.76 -2.84 -3.54
CA GLY A 207 13.70 -1.91 -2.91
C GLY A 207 15.16 -2.01 -3.35
N SER A 208 15.44 -2.41 -4.57
CA SER A 208 16.79 -2.33 -5.14
C SER A 208 16.95 -1.00 -5.88
N SER A 209 17.80 -0.15 -5.35
CA SER A 209 18.28 1.06 -5.97
C SER A 209 18.85 0.79 -7.36
N SER A 210 18.04 0.95 -8.38
CA SER A 210 18.54 1.23 -9.72
C SER A 210 18.08 2.64 -10.12
N SER A 211 19.01 3.56 -9.98
CA SER A 211 18.94 4.88 -10.57
C SER A 211 18.56 4.78 -12.05
N GLY A 212 17.45 5.39 -12.40
CA GLY A 212 17.16 5.80 -13.77
C GLY A 212 16.27 4.85 -14.54
N SER A 213 15.03 5.07 -14.41
CA SER A 213 13.99 5.29 -15.43
C SER A 213 12.63 5.11 -14.77
N SER A 214 11.87 6.18 -14.71
CA SER A 214 10.44 6.16 -14.49
C SER A 214 9.77 5.47 -15.68
N ALA A 215 9.80 4.14 -15.70
CA ALA A 215 8.98 3.36 -16.61
C ALA A 215 7.58 3.33 -16.02
N SER A 216 6.71 4.19 -16.52
CA SER A 216 5.29 4.14 -16.31
C SER A 216 4.73 2.87 -16.95
N GLY A 217 4.51 1.84 -16.15
CA GLY A 217 3.94 0.58 -16.58
C GLY A 217 4.75 -0.62 -16.12
N SER A 218 4.14 -1.48 -15.32
CA SER A 218 4.77 -2.72 -14.90
C SER A 218 4.74 -3.74 -16.03
N ILE A 219 5.89 -4.04 -16.61
CA ILE A 219 6.02 -5.15 -17.54
C ILE A 219 6.14 -6.44 -16.71
N GLY A 220 5.01 -7.12 -16.48
CA GLY A 220 4.99 -8.43 -15.83
C GLY A 220 5.30 -8.46 -14.33
N ILE A 221 5.32 -7.30 -13.67
CA ILE A 221 5.51 -7.21 -12.21
C ILE A 221 4.51 -6.21 -11.64
N GLY A 222 3.59 -6.72 -10.82
CA GLY A 222 2.64 -5.91 -10.05
C GLY A 222 2.71 -6.30 -8.58
N PHE A 223 2.23 -5.42 -7.71
CA PHE A 223 2.20 -5.66 -6.26
C PHE A 223 0.83 -5.37 -5.68
N ALA A 224 0.47 -6.16 -4.68
CA ALA A 224 -0.73 -5.94 -3.89
C ALA A 224 -0.41 -6.01 -2.40
N ILE A 225 -1.02 -5.13 -1.64
CA ILE A 225 -1.01 -5.17 -0.18
C ILE A 225 -1.86 -6.37 0.25
N PRO A 226 -1.37 -7.28 1.12
CA PRO A 226 -2.14 -8.44 1.53
C PRO A 226 -3.50 -8.07 2.13
N GLY A 227 -4.54 -8.80 1.77
CA GLY A 227 -5.92 -8.51 2.18
C GLY A 227 -6.12 -8.52 3.69
N ASN A 228 -5.47 -9.44 4.42
CA ASN A 228 -5.58 -9.49 5.88
C ASN A 228 -5.00 -8.22 6.54
N LEU A 229 -3.90 -7.69 6.03
CA LEU A 229 -3.35 -6.41 6.48
C LEU A 229 -4.28 -5.26 6.12
N ALA A 230 -4.82 -5.25 4.90
CA ALA A 230 -5.74 -4.20 4.46
C ALA A 230 -7.00 -4.14 5.33
N VAL A 231 -7.59 -5.28 5.67
CA VAL A 231 -8.76 -5.36 6.56
C VAL A 231 -8.42 -4.90 7.97
N LYS A 232 -7.30 -5.34 8.52
CA LYS A 232 -6.84 -4.93 9.87
C LYS A 232 -6.66 -3.42 9.96
N VAL A 233 -6.01 -2.82 8.97
CA VAL A 233 -5.80 -1.36 8.91
C VAL A 233 -7.12 -0.65 8.70
N ALA A 234 -7.96 -1.11 7.77
CA ALA A 234 -9.27 -0.51 7.51
C ALA A 234 -10.16 -0.49 8.75
N ASP A 235 -10.23 -1.58 9.51
CA ASP A 235 -11.00 -1.65 10.75
C ASP A 235 -10.51 -0.62 11.79
N GLN A 236 -9.20 -0.44 11.92
CA GLN A 236 -8.63 0.58 12.80
C GLN A 236 -8.96 2.00 12.32
N LEU A 237 -8.83 2.28 11.02
CA LEU A 237 -9.16 3.57 10.44
C LEU A 237 -10.65 3.93 10.62
N ILE A 238 -11.53 2.95 10.44
CA ILE A 238 -12.97 3.13 10.66
C ILE A 238 -13.28 3.40 12.14
N LYS A 239 -12.61 2.70 13.04
CA LYS A 239 -12.86 2.80 14.48
C LYS A 239 -12.31 4.08 15.10
N THR A 240 -11.09 4.49 14.73
CA THR A 240 -10.35 5.58 15.41
C THR A 240 -9.79 6.64 14.47
N GLY A 241 -9.86 6.44 13.15
CA GLY A 241 -9.25 7.33 12.16
C GLY A 241 -7.74 7.15 11.98
N THR A 242 -7.12 6.30 12.76
CA THR A 242 -5.68 6.03 12.73
C THR A 242 -5.38 4.54 12.86
N ALA A 243 -4.29 4.10 12.25
CA ALA A 243 -3.77 2.74 12.40
C ALA A 243 -2.51 2.73 13.26
N THR A 244 -2.35 1.66 14.05
CA THR A 244 -1.17 1.44 14.89
C THR A 244 -0.36 0.28 14.35
N HIS A 245 0.96 0.43 14.35
CA HIS A 245 1.90 -0.59 13.92
C HIS A 245 2.81 -1.00 15.07
N ALA A 246 3.26 -2.25 15.06
CA ALA A 246 4.25 -2.72 16.01
C ALA A 246 5.57 -1.97 15.78
N PHE A 247 6.16 -1.48 16.84
CA PHE A 247 7.45 -0.83 16.84
C PHE A 247 8.46 -1.71 17.56
N LEU A 248 9.46 -2.21 16.85
CA LEU A 248 10.52 -3.01 17.45
C LEU A 248 11.67 -2.15 17.97
N GLY A 249 11.95 -1.05 17.30
CA GLY A 249 13.00 -0.09 17.69
C GLY A 249 14.39 -0.53 17.22
N VAL A 250 14.51 -1.04 16.00
CA VAL A 250 15.77 -1.38 15.36
C VAL A 250 15.85 -0.75 13.97
N ALA A 251 17.07 -0.39 13.55
CA ALA A 251 17.36 -0.20 12.12
C ALA A 251 18.02 -1.47 11.60
N LEU A 252 17.70 -1.81 10.36
CA LEU A 252 18.08 -3.05 9.73
C LEU A 252 18.80 -2.80 8.40
N ASP A 253 19.72 -3.70 8.06
CA ASP A 253 20.37 -3.79 6.74
C ASP A 253 20.41 -5.26 6.32
N ASN A 254 20.78 -5.51 5.07
CA ASN A 254 21.00 -6.88 4.60
C ASN A 254 22.18 -7.51 5.34
N GLY A 255 22.01 -8.75 5.75
CA GLY A 255 23.06 -9.48 6.44
C GLY A 255 22.95 -10.97 6.27
N SER A 256 23.93 -11.67 6.78
CA SER A 256 23.94 -13.13 6.88
C SER A 256 24.66 -13.56 8.14
N GLU A 257 24.21 -14.65 8.72
CA GLU A 257 24.80 -15.25 9.90
C GLU A 257 25.06 -16.74 9.65
N LYS A 258 26.17 -17.22 10.21
CA LYS A 258 26.49 -18.64 10.18
C LYS A 258 25.99 -19.29 11.47
N ALA A 259 24.95 -20.10 11.36
CA ALA A 259 24.39 -20.85 12.48
C ALA A 259 24.24 -22.33 12.07
N ASP A 260 24.56 -23.22 12.98
CA ASP A 260 24.43 -24.68 12.80
C ASP A 260 25.14 -25.24 11.54
N GLY A 261 26.26 -24.62 11.14
CA GLY A 261 27.05 -25.05 9.98
C GLY A 261 26.56 -24.52 8.64
N GLU A 262 25.46 -23.78 8.61
CA GLU A 262 24.89 -23.15 7.42
C GLU A 262 24.96 -21.62 7.53
N THR A 263 25.14 -20.95 6.40
CA THR A 263 25.01 -19.49 6.32
C THR A 263 23.60 -19.12 5.89
N ARG A 264 22.90 -18.35 6.70
CA ARG A 264 21.53 -17.89 6.42
C ARG A 264 21.51 -16.37 6.20
N ALA A 265 20.85 -15.95 5.14
CA ALA A 265 20.55 -14.54 4.93
C ALA A 265 19.50 -14.06 5.96
N GLY A 266 19.54 -12.78 6.31
CA GLY A 266 18.60 -12.20 7.26
C GLY A 266 18.71 -10.68 7.32
N ALA A 267 17.96 -10.09 8.22
CA ALA A 267 18.00 -8.67 8.51
C ALA A 267 19.01 -8.40 9.64
N LYS A 268 20.13 -7.74 9.30
CA LYS A 268 21.17 -7.38 10.25
C LYS A 268 20.79 -6.11 11.01
N VAL A 269 20.81 -6.18 12.32
CA VAL A 269 20.56 -5.03 13.19
C VAL A 269 21.74 -4.06 13.16
N THR A 270 21.49 -2.84 12.72
CA THR A 270 22.48 -1.76 12.63
C THR A 270 22.39 -0.75 13.77
N THR A 271 21.18 -0.55 14.29
CA THR A 271 20.92 0.27 15.46
C THR A 271 19.81 -0.34 16.31
N VAL A 272 19.89 -0.12 17.62
CA VAL A 272 18.82 -0.45 18.57
C VAL A 272 18.47 0.82 19.33
N GLU A 273 17.20 1.23 19.27
CA GLU A 273 16.70 2.41 19.98
C GLU A 273 16.70 2.14 21.49
N PRO A 274 17.21 3.07 22.31
CA PRO A 274 17.14 2.95 23.76
C PRO A 274 15.70 2.77 24.25
N ASP A 275 15.50 1.96 25.27
CA ASP A 275 14.20 1.68 25.89
C ASP A 275 13.14 1.04 24.98
N SER A 276 13.52 0.68 23.75
CA SER A 276 12.64 -0.01 22.79
C SER A 276 12.31 -1.44 23.20
N PRO A 277 11.28 -2.06 22.61
CA PRO A 277 11.04 -3.49 22.78
C PRO A 277 12.24 -4.36 22.42
N ALA A 278 12.99 -4.03 21.37
CA ALA A 278 14.21 -4.73 20.96
C ALA A 278 15.29 -4.66 22.05
N ALA A 279 15.57 -3.46 22.60
CA ALA A 279 16.52 -3.28 23.68
C ALA A 279 16.13 -4.09 24.93
N LYS A 280 14.85 -4.08 25.30
CA LYS A 280 14.31 -4.85 26.42
C LYS A 280 14.37 -6.36 26.21
N ALA A 281 14.27 -6.80 24.97
CA ALA A 281 14.40 -8.21 24.58
C ALA A 281 15.85 -8.68 24.45
N GLY A 282 16.84 -7.78 24.58
CA GLY A 282 18.26 -8.11 24.50
C GLY A 282 18.78 -8.24 23.06
N ILE A 283 18.10 -7.64 22.08
CA ILE A 283 18.61 -7.54 20.72
C ILE A 283 19.74 -6.51 20.68
N GLU A 284 20.85 -6.87 20.06
CA GLU A 284 22.07 -6.05 19.98
C GLU A 284 22.41 -5.69 18.53
N VAL A 285 23.18 -4.61 18.37
CA VAL A 285 23.75 -4.23 17.07
C VAL A 285 24.67 -5.34 16.58
N GLY A 286 24.45 -5.78 15.34
CA GLY A 286 25.21 -6.89 14.75
C GLY A 286 24.42 -8.20 14.71
N ASP A 287 23.35 -8.35 15.49
CA ASP A 287 22.47 -9.50 15.39
C ASP A 287 21.87 -9.62 13.98
N VAL A 288 21.60 -10.84 13.54
CA VAL A 288 20.93 -11.11 12.28
C VAL A 288 19.62 -11.83 12.55
N ILE A 289 18.51 -11.16 12.23
CA ILE A 289 17.17 -11.75 12.34
C ILE A 289 16.95 -12.62 11.12
N THR A 290 16.87 -13.92 11.30
CA THR A 290 16.70 -14.91 10.22
C THR A 290 15.29 -15.43 10.09
N ALA A 291 14.43 -15.23 11.10
CA ALA A 291 13.02 -15.59 11.07
C ALA A 291 12.20 -14.79 12.09
N ILE A 292 10.93 -14.55 11.76
CA ILE A 292 9.92 -13.97 12.66
C ILE A 292 8.73 -14.93 12.64
N ASP A 293 8.26 -15.37 13.80
CA ASP A 293 7.14 -16.34 13.94
C ASP A 293 7.29 -17.57 13.02
N GLY A 294 8.52 -18.09 12.92
CA GLY A 294 8.84 -19.23 12.07
C GLY A 294 8.88 -18.98 10.57
N LYS A 295 8.65 -17.74 10.14
CA LYS A 295 8.79 -17.32 8.73
C LYS A 295 10.18 -16.76 8.51
N THR A 296 10.87 -17.26 7.50
CA THR A 296 12.24 -16.84 7.15
C THR A 296 12.27 -15.36 6.75
N THR A 297 13.25 -14.63 7.30
CA THR A 297 13.53 -13.24 6.95
C THR A 297 14.81 -13.20 6.14
N ASN A 298 14.71 -12.97 4.83
CA ASN A 298 15.87 -12.98 3.94
C ASN A 298 16.52 -11.61 3.78
N GLN A 299 15.82 -10.55 4.17
CA GLN A 299 16.28 -9.16 4.07
C GLN A 299 15.41 -8.28 4.97
N PRO A 300 15.85 -7.04 5.29
CA PRO A 300 15.02 -6.06 5.99
C PRO A 300 13.73 -5.77 5.20
N ALA A 301 12.61 -5.73 5.91
CA ALA A 301 11.30 -5.39 5.35
C ALA A 301 10.64 -4.29 6.19
#